data_9ee2995a83ef0eaaae37d1d218edd57a
#
_entry.id   9ee2995a83ef0eaaae37d1d218edd57a
#
_cell.length_a   1.000
_cell.length_b   1.000
_cell.length_c   1.000
_cell.angle_alpha   90.00
_cell.angle_beta   90.00
_cell.angle_gamma   90.00
#
_symmetry.space_group_name_H-M   'P 1'
#
loop_
_entity.id
_entity.type
_entity.pdbx_description
1 polymer ?
#
loop_
_entity_poly.entity_id
_entity_poly.type
_entity_poly.pdbx_seq_one_letter_code
_entity_poly.pdbx_strand_id
1 'polypeptide(L)'
;MFLFRFLILSLTIVAVSLGEPKRLLLVGQGPDGHPPGAHEFMPGVRVIEALLKPWGEEIEITTAKADEPWPEGPALIDHADGIVLLVTQGARWMQATPERFAALQRLAKRKGAIVALHWSVGAKDAAYIEGQLALLGGTRGGPQRKYVVSENDISLVERDHPILRGIEPYRIKDEFYYRLDLVKPSAQFHPLLATKIEGRN
;
A
#
# COMPACT_ATOMS: atom_id res chain seq x y z
N MET A 1 66.30 -27.71 20.04
CA MET A 1 64.98 -27.65 20.73
C MET A 1 64.08 -26.65 19.99
N PHE A 2 63.28 -27.11 18.99
CA PHE A 2 62.43 -26.28 18.15
C PHE A 2 61.03 -26.23 18.76
N LEU A 3 60.58 -25.04 19.20
CA LEU A 3 59.19 -24.81 19.63
C LEU A 3 58.34 -24.56 18.40
N PHE A 4 57.43 -25.48 18.04
CA PHE A 4 56.32 -25.26 17.11
C PHE A 4 55.22 -24.47 17.82
N ARG A 5 55.01 -23.19 17.42
CA ARG A 5 53.85 -22.43 17.82
C ARG A 5 52.68 -22.75 16.89
N PHE A 6 51.67 -23.45 17.40
CA PHE A 6 50.40 -23.62 16.71
C PHE A 6 49.59 -22.31 16.79
N LEU A 7 49.38 -21.68 15.63
CA LEU A 7 48.47 -20.53 15.49
C LEU A 7 47.06 -21.10 15.29
N ILE A 8 46.20 -21.05 16.31
CA ILE A 8 44.78 -21.39 16.20
C ILE A 8 44.07 -20.20 15.59
N LEU A 9 43.71 -20.30 14.30
CA LEU A 9 42.87 -19.32 13.60
C LEU A 9 41.40 -19.57 14.00
N SER A 10 40.87 -18.76 14.93
CA SER A 10 39.45 -18.81 15.29
C SER A 10 38.63 -18.20 14.18
N LEU A 11 37.93 -19.03 13.41
CA LEU A 11 36.95 -18.58 12.40
C LEU A 11 35.67 -18.16 13.11
N THR A 12 35.48 -16.88 13.32
CA THR A 12 34.20 -16.33 13.83
C THR A 12 33.16 -16.35 12.70
N ILE A 13 32.25 -17.30 12.75
CA ILE A 13 31.08 -17.33 11.87
C ILE A 13 30.12 -16.23 12.37
N VAL A 14 30.05 -15.11 11.67
CA VAL A 14 29.01 -14.12 11.87
C VAL A 14 27.73 -14.69 11.27
N ALA A 15 26.86 -15.25 12.11
CA ALA A 15 25.51 -15.60 11.71
C ALA A 15 24.75 -14.29 11.43
N VAL A 16 24.53 -13.96 10.17
CA VAL A 16 23.57 -12.92 9.78
C VAL A 16 22.19 -13.48 10.15
N SER A 17 21.63 -13.02 11.25
CA SER A 17 20.23 -13.29 11.58
C SER A 17 19.38 -12.56 10.54
N LEU A 18 18.89 -13.29 9.56
CA LEU A 18 17.75 -12.83 8.75
C LEU A 18 16.59 -12.74 9.73
N GLY A 19 16.04 -11.53 9.91
CA GLY A 19 14.84 -11.34 10.73
C GLY A 19 13.69 -12.20 10.20
N GLU A 20 12.67 -12.46 11.03
CA GLU A 20 11.47 -13.15 10.55
C GLU A 20 10.86 -12.45 9.34
N PRO A 21 10.35 -13.20 8.33
CA PRO A 21 9.68 -12.64 7.18
C PRO A 21 8.56 -11.68 7.59
N LYS A 22 8.39 -10.59 6.86
CA LYS A 22 7.29 -9.66 7.08
C LYS A 22 5.99 -10.23 6.50
N ARG A 23 4.94 -10.27 7.31
CA ARG A 23 3.64 -10.79 6.91
C ARG A 23 2.86 -9.73 6.16
N LEU A 24 2.68 -9.93 4.87
CA LEU A 24 1.96 -9.03 3.98
C LEU A 24 0.60 -9.59 3.60
N LEU A 25 -0.47 -8.87 3.93
CA LEU A 25 -1.83 -9.21 3.57
C LEU A 25 -2.23 -8.46 2.28
N LEU A 26 -2.49 -9.21 1.21
CA LEU A 26 -3.02 -8.68 -0.04
C LEU A 26 -4.54 -8.88 -0.05
N VAL A 27 -5.28 -7.78 -0.17
CA VAL A 27 -6.75 -7.80 -0.09
C VAL A 27 -7.36 -7.31 -1.39
N GLY A 28 -8.21 -8.14 -1.99
CA GLY A 28 -9.03 -7.80 -3.14
C GLY A 28 -10.51 -8.11 -2.89
N GLN A 29 -11.34 -7.79 -3.88
CA GLN A 29 -12.76 -8.09 -3.90
C GLN A 29 -13.16 -8.77 -5.20
N GLY A 30 -14.39 -9.30 -5.25
CA GLY A 30 -15.05 -9.68 -6.47
C GLY A 30 -15.40 -8.47 -7.34
N PRO A 31 -15.99 -8.70 -8.54
CA PRO A 31 -16.45 -7.64 -9.43
C PRO A 31 -17.43 -6.69 -8.73
N ASP A 32 -17.30 -5.39 -8.98
CA ASP A 32 -18.13 -4.34 -8.38
C ASP A 32 -19.19 -3.75 -9.33
N GLY A 33 -19.46 -4.45 -10.45
CA GLY A 33 -20.43 -4.04 -11.45
C GLY A 33 -19.86 -3.17 -12.59
N HIS A 34 -18.57 -2.84 -12.56
CA HIS A 34 -17.90 -2.21 -13.71
C HIS A 34 -17.67 -3.22 -14.84
N PRO A 35 -17.52 -2.74 -16.10
CA PRO A 35 -17.19 -3.61 -17.21
C PRO A 35 -15.90 -4.41 -16.97
N PRO A 36 -15.77 -5.62 -17.58
CA PRO A 36 -14.53 -6.40 -17.55
C PRO A 36 -13.32 -5.56 -17.97
N GLY A 37 -12.21 -5.70 -17.26
CA GLY A 37 -10.98 -4.93 -17.49
C GLY A 37 -10.90 -3.59 -16.76
N ALA A 38 -11.98 -3.15 -16.09
CA ALA A 38 -11.97 -1.89 -15.34
C ALA A 38 -11.53 -2.07 -13.87
N HIS A 39 -12.23 -2.89 -13.11
CA HIS A 39 -11.99 -3.11 -11.68
C HIS A 39 -11.72 -4.58 -11.38
N GLU A 40 -10.58 -5.04 -11.86
CA GLU A 40 -10.15 -6.44 -11.71
C GLU A 40 -9.37 -6.63 -10.39
N PHE A 41 -10.05 -6.49 -9.25
CA PHE A 41 -9.43 -6.46 -7.92
C PHE A 41 -8.65 -7.74 -7.60
N MET A 42 -9.27 -8.93 -7.65
CA MET A 42 -8.55 -10.17 -7.36
C MET A 42 -7.51 -10.54 -8.42
N PRO A 43 -7.73 -10.35 -9.73
CA PRO A 43 -6.66 -10.43 -10.72
C PRO A 43 -5.48 -9.49 -10.43
N GLY A 44 -5.75 -8.24 -10.06
CA GLY A 44 -4.73 -7.26 -9.67
C GLY A 44 -3.94 -7.71 -8.45
N VAL A 45 -4.59 -8.25 -7.42
CA VAL A 45 -3.92 -8.85 -6.25
C VAL A 45 -2.98 -9.98 -6.67
N ARG A 46 -3.38 -10.87 -7.59
CA ARG A 46 -2.51 -11.94 -8.09
C ARG A 46 -1.29 -11.41 -8.86
N VAL A 47 -1.45 -10.31 -9.59
CA VAL A 47 -0.30 -9.64 -10.25
C VAL A 47 0.68 -9.11 -9.21
N ILE A 48 0.19 -8.46 -8.15
CA ILE A 48 1.04 -7.96 -7.06
C ILE A 48 1.78 -9.11 -6.37
N GLU A 49 1.07 -10.19 -6.06
CA GLU A 49 1.65 -11.40 -5.47
C GLU A 49 2.78 -11.96 -6.35
N ALA A 50 2.55 -12.07 -7.67
CA ALA A 50 3.55 -12.54 -8.62
C ALA A 50 4.78 -11.62 -8.69
N LEU A 51 4.59 -10.30 -8.65
CA LEU A 51 5.66 -9.32 -8.63
C LEU A 51 6.50 -9.38 -7.34
N LEU A 52 5.89 -9.74 -6.22
CA LEU A 52 6.57 -9.85 -4.93
C LEU A 52 7.25 -11.21 -4.70
N LYS A 53 6.99 -12.21 -5.54
CA LYS A 53 7.55 -13.56 -5.41
C LYS A 53 9.08 -13.62 -5.26
N PRO A 54 9.90 -12.76 -5.91
CA PRO A 54 11.34 -12.76 -5.73
C PRO A 54 11.82 -12.48 -4.29
N TRP A 55 10.97 -11.87 -3.45
CA TRP A 55 11.26 -11.54 -2.03
C TRP A 55 10.64 -12.55 -1.04
N GLY A 56 10.32 -13.77 -1.50
CA GLY A 56 9.62 -14.79 -0.69
C GLY A 56 10.36 -15.23 0.57
N GLU A 57 11.67 -15.00 0.68
CA GLU A 57 12.42 -15.23 1.93
C GLU A 57 12.29 -14.09 2.94
N GLU A 58 11.88 -12.89 2.47
CA GLU A 58 11.74 -11.68 3.28
C GLU A 58 10.29 -11.34 3.59
N ILE A 59 9.35 -11.85 2.77
CA ILE A 59 7.92 -11.51 2.84
C ILE A 59 7.07 -12.78 2.77
N GLU A 60 6.30 -13.02 3.81
CA GLU A 60 5.24 -14.02 3.83
C GLU A 60 3.94 -13.39 3.35
N ILE A 61 3.37 -13.87 2.25
CA ILE A 61 2.18 -13.30 1.62
C ILE A 61 0.94 -14.12 1.97
N THR A 62 -0.07 -13.44 2.50
CA THR A 62 -1.44 -13.96 2.63
C THR A 62 -2.35 -13.19 1.68
N THR A 63 -3.12 -13.89 0.85
CA THR A 63 -4.10 -13.28 -0.07
C THR A 63 -5.51 -13.54 0.43
N ALA A 64 -6.33 -12.49 0.50
CA ALA A 64 -7.72 -12.57 0.95
C ALA A 64 -8.69 -11.92 -0.06
N LYS A 65 -9.84 -12.59 -0.26
CA LYS A 65 -10.98 -12.00 -0.96
C LYS A 65 -11.95 -11.45 0.08
N ALA A 66 -12.06 -10.14 0.15
CA ALA A 66 -12.77 -9.43 1.21
C ALA A 66 -14.12 -8.86 0.74
N ASP A 67 -14.96 -9.73 0.18
CA ASP A 67 -16.37 -9.39 -0.07
C ASP A 67 -17.14 -9.31 1.26
N GLU A 68 -18.19 -8.53 1.31
CA GLU A 68 -19.02 -8.41 2.52
C GLU A 68 -20.03 -9.59 2.66
N PRO A 69 -20.20 -10.16 3.83
CA PRO A 69 -19.46 -9.91 5.09
C PRO A 69 -18.07 -10.55 5.09
N TRP A 70 -17.10 -9.90 5.77
CA TRP A 70 -15.73 -10.41 5.92
C TRP A 70 -15.35 -10.54 7.40
N PRO A 71 -15.89 -11.54 8.12
CA PRO A 71 -15.74 -11.67 9.57
C PRO A 71 -14.30 -12.00 10.02
N GLU A 72 -13.52 -12.70 9.21
CA GLU A 72 -12.11 -13.02 9.48
C GLU A 72 -11.16 -11.82 9.30
N GLY A 73 -11.63 -10.77 8.67
CA GLY A 73 -10.82 -9.61 8.27
C GLY A 73 -10.05 -8.96 9.42
N PRO A 74 -10.67 -8.62 10.54
CA PRO A 74 -9.97 -8.00 11.67
C PRO A 74 -8.80 -8.85 12.17
N ALA A 75 -8.97 -10.18 12.29
CA ALA A 75 -7.92 -11.09 12.73
C ALA A 75 -6.76 -11.17 11.73
N LEU A 76 -7.05 -11.22 10.43
CA LEU A 76 -6.03 -11.20 9.37
C LEU A 76 -5.23 -9.90 9.40
N ILE A 77 -5.89 -8.75 9.57
CA ILE A 77 -5.24 -7.44 9.68
C ILE A 77 -4.35 -7.37 10.94
N ASP A 78 -4.83 -7.87 12.06
CA ASP A 78 -4.06 -7.89 13.31
C ASP A 78 -2.80 -8.78 13.22
N HIS A 79 -2.85 -9.84 12.43
CA HIS A 79 -1.72 -10.74 12.20
C HIS A 79 -0.69 -10.18 11.20
N ALA A 80 -1.07 -9.25 10.32
CA ALA A 80 -0.21 -8.70 9.27
C ALA A 80 0.74 -7.61 9.77
N ASP A 81 1.92 -7.49 9.16
CA ASP A 81 2.84 -6.37 9.34
C ASP A 81 2.61 -5.27 8.30
N GLY A 82 1.91 -5.60 7.21
CA GLY A 82 1.45 -4.67 6.19
C GLY A 82 0.24 -5.19 5.43
N ILE A 83 -0.52 -4.27 4.83
CA ILE A 83 -1.70 -4.59 4.01
C ILE A 83 -1.66 -3.81 2.69
N VAL A 84 -1.99 -4.47 1.60
CA VAL A 84 -2.24 -3.84 0.30
C VAL A 84 -3.71 -4.01 -0.06
N LEU A 85 -4.38 -2.91 -0.31
CA LEU A 85 -5.81 -2.86 -0.58
C LEU A 85 -6.06 -2.58 -2.06
N LEU A 86 -6.79 -3.45 -2.71
CA LEU A 86 -7.33 -3.30 -4.05
C LEU A 86 -8.84 -3.59 -3.99
N VAL A 87 -9.60 -2.64 -3.44
CA VAL A 87 -11.03 -2.77 -3.12
C VAL A 87 -11.82 -1.56 -3.62
N THR A 88 -13.11 -1.76 -3.86
CA THR A 88 -14.01 -0.67 -4.24
C THR A 88 -14.30 0.25 -3.06
N GLN A 89 -14.32 1.57 -3.31
CA GLN A 89 -14.64 2.58 -2.29
C GLN A 89 -13.93 2.33 -0.95
N GLY A 90 -12.58 2.24 -0.99
CA GLY A 90 -11.77 1.82 0.16
C GLY A 90 -12.05 2.55 1.45
N ALA A 91 -12.37 3.85 1.43
CA ALA A 91 -12.74 4.60 2.64
C ALA A 91 -14.00 4.00 3.34
N ARG A 92 -15.00 3.63 2.55
CA ARG A 92 -16.20 2.94 3.05
C ARG A 92 -15.87 1.52 3.50
N TRP A 93 -15.10 0.79 2.68
CA TRP A 93 -14.71 -0.59 3.00
C TRP A 93 -13.91 -0.68 4.31
N MET A 94 -12.95 0.21 4.55
CA MET A 94 -12.18 0.26 5.79
C MET A 94 -13.07 0.43 7.03
N GLN A 95 -14.16 1.16 6.88
CA GLN A 95 -15.07 1.55 7.96
C GLN A 95 -16.40 0.77 7.92
N ALA A 96 -16.49 -0.31 7.13
CA ALA A 96 -17.71 -1.10 6.99
C ALA A 96 -18.14 -1.75 8.30
N THR A 97 -17.19 -2.11 9.16
CA THR A 97 -17.44 -2.52 10.54
C THR A 97 -16.47 -1.82 11.50
N PRO A 98 -16.90 -1.51 12.75
CA PRO A 98 -16.03 -0.93 13.77
C PRO A 98 -14.77 -1.77 14.03
N GLU A 99 -14.90 -3.10 14.02
CA GLU A 99 -13.82 -4.05 14.29
C GLU A 99 -12.73 -3.99 13.22
N ARG A 100 -13.12 -3.90 11.93
CA ARG A 100 -12.18 -3.75 10.81
C ARG A 100 -11.43 -2.43 10.91
N PHE A 101 -12.15 -1.34 11.15
CA PHE A 101 -11.53 -0.03 11.28
C PHE A 101 -10.56 0.03 12.45
N ALA A 102 -10.95 -0.53 13.60
CA ALA A 102 -10.09 -0.64 14.78
C ALA A 102 -8.84 -1.50 14.50
N ALA A 103 -8.94 -2.58 13.71
CA ALA A 103 -7.80 -3.41 13.33
C ALA A 103 -6.80 -2.62 12.44
N LEU A 104 -7.30 -1.84 11.46
CA LEU A 104 -6.45 -0.96 10.65
C LEU A 104 -5.77 0.14 11.49
N GLN A 105 -6.49 0.70 12.46
CA GLN A 105 -5.90 1.67 13.40
C GLN A 105 -4.80 1.03 14.26
N ARG A 106 -5.00 -0.21 14.73
CA ARG A 106 -3.96 -0.96 15.46
C ARG A 106 -2.74 -1.25 14.58
N LEU A 107 -2.97 -1.63 13.31
CA LEU A 107 -1.89 -1.83 12.34
C LEU A 107 -1.08 -0.54 12.17
N ALA A 108 -1.73 0.60 11.94
CA ALA A 108 -1.05 1.89 11.82
C ALA A 108 -0.31 2.28 13.10
N LYS A 109 -0.91 2.08 14.28
CA LYS A 109 -0.30 2.39 15.59
C LYS A 109 0.98 1.62 15.84
N ARG A 110 1.06 0.35 15.40
CA ARG A 110 2.28 -0.47 15.49
C ARG A 110 3.26 -0.24 14.32
N LYS A 111 3.05 0.83 13.54
CA LYS A 111 3.86 1.21 12.38
C LYS A 111 3.84 0.19 11.23
N GLY A 112 2.77 -0.58 11.12
CA GLY A 112 2.51 -1.43 9.98
C GLY A 112 2.14 -0.60 8.75
N ALA A 113 2.46 -1.12 7.57
CA ALA A 113 2.19 -0.44 6.31
C ALA A 113 0.74 -0.61 5.86
N ILE A 114 0.13 0.45 5.31
CA ILE A 114 -1.16 0.40 4.63
C ILE A 114 -0.98 1.01 3.23
N VAL A 115 -1.16 0.21 2.20
CA VAL A 115 -1.10 0.63 0.79
C VAL A 115 -2.51 0.55 0.21
N ALA A 116 -3.01 1.65 -0.30
CA ALA A 116 -4.30 1.73 -0.98
C ALA A 116 -4.10 2.04 -2.46
N LEU A 117 -4.62 1.18 -3.34
CA LEU A 117 -4.45 1.30 -4.78
C LEU A 117 -5.79 1.61 -5.46
N HIS A 118 -5.75 2.43 -6.48
CA HIS A 118 -6.87 2.78 -7.35
C HIS A 118 -8.10 3.23 -6.53
N TRP A 119 -9.25 2.56 -6.64
CA TRP A 119 -10.48 2.94 -5.94
C TRP A 119 -10.45 2.70 -4.42
N SER A 120 -9.36 2.09 -3.91
CA SER A 120 -9.14 1.97 -2.46
C SER A 120 -8.79 3.31 -1.79
N VAL A 121 -8.44 4.35 -2.54
CA VAL A 121 -8.05 5.67 -2.00
C VAL A 121 -9.22 6.61 -1.73
N GLY A 122 -10.47 6.14 -1.70
CA GLY A 122 -11.60 7.03 -1.46
C GLY A 122 -12.95 6.36 -1.32
N ALA A 123 -14.01 7.17 -1.30
CA ALA A 123 -15.41 6.75 -1.34
C ALA A 123 -16.29 7.82 -2.00
N LYS A 124 -17.49 7.41 -2.43
CA LYS A 124 -18.52 8.35 -2.92
C LYS A 124 -19.10 9.19 -1.78
N ASP A 125 -19.31 8.55 -0.62
CA ASP A 125 -19.92 9.16 0.55
C ASP A 125 -18.87 9.90 1.38
N ALA A 126 -19.16 11.18 1.67
CA ALA A 126 -18.30 12.06 2.46
C ALA A 126 -18.11 11.58 3.93
N ALA A 127 -19.07 10.82 4.47
CA ALA A 127 -19.02 10.34 5.85
C ALA A 127 -17.79 9.48 6.16
N TYR A 128 -17.17 8.85 5.15
CA TYR A 128 -16.01 7.98 5.33
C TYR A 128 -14.66 8.67 5.08
N ILE A 129 -14.66 9.93 4.64
CA ILE A 129 -13.44 10.62 4.20
C ILE A 129 -12.50 10.92 5.36
N GLU A 130 -13.02 11.44 6.46
CA GLU A 130 -12.23 11.82 7.63
C GLU A 130 -11.46 10.63 8.22
N GLY A 131 -12.13 9.47 8.38
CA GLY A 131 -11.48 8.25 8.89
C GLY A 131 -10.36 7.75 7.99
N GLN A 132 -10.55 7.76 6.67
CA GLN A 132 -9.49 7.38 5.72
C GLN A 132 -8.35 8.40 5.72
N LEU A 133 -8.66 9.70 5.74
CA LEU A 133 -7.67 10.76 5.77
C LEU A 133 -6.76 10.64 7.01
N ALA A 134 -7.34 10.33 8.16
CA ALA A 134 -6.60 10.10 9.40
C ALA A 134 -5.65 8.89 9.34
N LEU A 135 -6.00 7.84 8.55
CA LEU A 135 -5.17 6.65 8.40
C LEU A 135 -4.08 6.80 7.33
N LEU A 136 -4.43 7.39 6.18
CA LEU A 136 -3.57 7.39 4.98
C LEU A 136 -2.91 8.73 4.68
N GLY A 137 -3.34 9.81 5.33
CA GLY A 137 -2.85 11.16 5.05
C GLY A 137 -3.38 11.78 3.76
N GLY A 138 -4.11 11.02 2.94
CA GLY A 138 -4.71 11.47 1.69
C GLY A 138 -5.91 10.64 1.30
N THR A 139 -6.87 11.25 0.62
CA THR A 139 -8.06 10.56 0.14
C THR A 139 -8.65 11.25 -1.09
N ARG A 140 -9.35 10.47 -1.90
CA ARG A 140 -10.19 10.97 -3.00
C ARG A 140 -11.64 10.64 -2.68
N GLY A 141 -12.42 11.61 -2.25
CA GLY A 141 -13.76 11.26 -1.82
C GLY A 141 -14.81 12.34 -1.88
N GLY A 142 -16.01 11.95 -1.49
CA GLY A 142 -17.16 12.82 -1.41
C GLY A 142 -17.64 13.37 -2.76
N PRO A 143 -18.49 14.39 -2.76
CA PRO A 143 -19.07 14.97 -3.97
C PRO A 143 -18.05 15.75 -4.82
N GLN A 144 -16.92 16.14 -4.23
CA GLN A 144 -15.92 16.98 -4.91
C GLN A 144 -14.91 16.15 -5.72
N ARG A 145 -14.88 14.81 -5.54
CA ARG A 145 -13.94 13.93 -6.24
C ARG A 145 -14.04 14.10 -7.76
N LYS A 146 -12.90 14.20 -8.40
CA LYS A 146 -12.80 14.33 -9.87
C LYS A 146 -11.69 13.42 -10.38
N TYR A 147 -11.78 13.05 -11.64
CA TYR A 147 -10.74 12.37 -12.37
C TYR A 147 -10.72 12.80 -13.84
N VAL A 148 -9.63 12.50 -14.50
CA VAL A 148 -9.49 12.65 -15.95
C VAL A 148 -8.60 11.51 -16.45
N VAL A 149 -8.96 10.97 -17.60
CA VAL A 149 -8.07 10.05 -18.34
C VAL A 149 -7.28 10.91 -19.32
N SER A 150 -5.98 10.95 -19.12
CA SER A 150 -5.07 11.76 -19.94
C SER A 150 -3.68 11.15 -19.96
N GLU A 151 -2.83 11.62 -20.87
CA GLU A 151 -1.42 11.25 -20.92
C GLU A 151 -0.60 12.39 -20.33
N ASN A 152 0.16 12.10 -19.27
CA ASN A 152 0.91 13.11 -18.55
C ASN A 152 2.34 12.63 -18.22
N ASP A 153 3.23 13.60 -18.07
CA ASP A 153 4.58 13.38 -17.56
C ASP A 153 4.53 13.30 -16.02
N ILE A 154 5.15 12.27 -15.48
CA ILE A 154 5.27 12.04 -14.03
C ILE A 154 6.67 12.46 -13.60
N SER A 155 6.74 13.35 -12.64
CA SER A 155 7.98 13.81 -12.02
C SER A 155 8.15 13.21 -10.62
N LEU A 156 9.41 13.01 -10.21
CA LEU A 156 9.77 12.60 -8.87
C LEU A 156 9.90 13.84 -8.00
N VAL A 157 9.20 13.87 -6.86
CA VAL A 157 9.24 15.00 -5.91
C VAL A 157 10.39 14.82 -4.93
N GLU A 158 10.43 13.72 -4.20
CA GLU A 158 11.48 13.38 -3.25
C GLU A 158 12.40 12.30 -3.83
N ARG A 159 13.30 12.68 -4.75
CA ARG A 159 14.12 11.75 -5.55
C ARG A 159 14.93 10.75 -4.70
N ASP A 160 15.39 11.16 -3.54
CA ASP A 160 16.21 10.32 -2.65
C ASP A 160 15.39 9.41 -1.73
N HIS A 161 14.05 9.47 -1.81
CA HIS A 161 13.20 8.63 -0.98
C HIS A 161 13.38 7.14 -1.34
N PRO A 162 13.54 6.24 -0.36
CA PRO A 162 13.82 4.81 -0.63
C PRO A 162 12.81 4.13 -1.56
N ILE A 163 11.54 4.51 -1.51
CA ILE A 163 10.47 3.97 -2.38
C ILE A 163 10.72 4.31 -3.87
N LEU A 164 11.43 5.41 -4.16
CA LEU A 164 11.70 5.84 -5.53
C LEU A 164 13.01 5.29 -6.10
N ARG A 165 13.71 4.43 -5.35
CA ARG A 165 14.98 3.87 -5.81
C ARG A 165 14.81 3.10 -7.12
N GLY A 166 15.54 3.52 -8.17
CA GLY A 166 15.49 2.92 -9.50
C GLY A 166 14.29 3.37 -10.34
N ILE A 167 13.49 4.33 -9.86
CA ILE A 167 12.41 4.92 -10.63
C ILE A 167 12.92 6.21 -11.28
N GLU A 168 12.74 6.33 -12.59
CA GLU A 168 12.99 7.55 -13.35
C GLU A 168 11.68 8.26 -13.71
N PRO A 169 11.70 9.57 -14.00
CA PRO A 169 10.54 10.25 -14.54
C PRO A 169 10.03 9.53 -15.81
N TYR A 170 8.72 9.42 -15.94
CA TYR A 170 8.10 8.68 -17.03
C TYR A 170 6.82 9.36 -17.52
N ARG A 171 6.36 8.95 -18.69
CA ARG A 171 5.11 9.39 -19.29
C ARG A 171 4.13 8.23 -19.32
N ILE A 172 2.88 8.49 -18.92
CA ILE A 172 1.85 7.46 -18.88
C ILE A 172 0.47 8.05 -19.23
N LYS A 173 -0.35 7.26 -19.91
CA LYS A 173 -1.78 7.51 -20.05
C LYS A 173 -2.52 6.71 -19.00
N ASP A 174 -3.17 7.41 -18.09
CA ASP A 174 -3.87 6.79 -16.96
C ASP A 174 -5.07 7.65 -16.51
N GLU A 175 -5.81 7.14 -15.52
CA GLU A 175 -6.84 7.87 -14.80
C GLU A 175 -6.21 8.67 -13.65
N PHE A 176 -6.15 9.99 -13.81
CA PHE A 176 -5.59 10.87 -12.79
C PHE A 176 -6.69 11.45 -11.91
N TYR A 177 -6.52 11.30 -10.60
CA TYR A 177 -7.39 11.90 -9.61
C TYR A 177 -6.90 13.29 -9.23
N TYR A 178 -7.81 14.23 -9.11
CA TYR A 178 -7.53 15.60 -8.66
C TYR A 178 -8.60 16.07 -7.69
N ARG A 179 -8.35 17.19 -7.00
CA ARG A 179 -9.12 17.64 -5.83
C ARG A 179 -9.11 16.58 -4.72
N LEU A 180 -7.90 16.18 -4.39
CA LEU A 180 -7.66 15.26 -3.28
C LEU A 180 -7.75 16.03 -1.97
N ASP A 181 -8.33 15.39 -0.95
CA ASP A 181 -8.20 15.85 0.42
C ASP A 181 -6.89 15.28 0.98
N LEU A 182 -6.00 16.17 1.40
CA LEU A 182 -4.71 15.82 1.95
C LEU A 182 -4.58 16.40 3.35
N VAL A 183 -3.93 15.68 4.25
CA VAL A 183 -3.48 16.28 5.52
C VAL A 183 -2.56 17.46 5.21
N LYS A 184 -2.57 18.46 6.09
CA LYS A 184 -1.64 19.59 5.92
C LYS A 184 -0.22 19.07 5.84
N PRO A 185 0.61 19.63 4.93
CA PRO A 185 2.02 19.26 4.84
C PRO A 185 2.67 19.29 6.21
N SER A 186 3.26 18.18 6.60
CA SER A 186 3.99 18.01 7.84
C SER A 186 5.22 17.17 7.55
N ALA A 187 6.13 17.06 8.50
CA ALA A 187 7.30 16.17 8.40
C ALA A 187 6.93 14.68 8.21
N GLN A 188 5.64 14.33 8.28
CA GLN A 188 5.12 12.97 8.13
C GLN A 188 4.42 12.72 6.79
N PHE A 189 4.31 13.75 5.92
CA PHE A 189 3.68 13.63 4.60
C PHE A 189 4.73 13.84 3.51
N HIS A 190 4.96 12.82 2.71
CA HIS A 190 5.97 12.77 1.67
C HIS A 190 5.33 12.57 0.29
N PRO A 191 5.11 13.64 -0.50
CA PRO A 191 4.67 13.50 -1.89
C PRO A 191 5.82 12.92 -2.72
N LEU A 192 5.64 11.71 -3.24
CA LEU A 192 6.70 11.01 -3.99
C LEU A 192 6.67 11.34 -5.48
N LEU A 193 5.47 11.37 -6.07
CA LEU A 193 5.24 11.60 -7.48
C LEU A 193 4.31 12.79 -7.68
N ALA A 194 4.53 13.55 -8.73
CA ALA A 194 3.66 14.64 -9.13
C ALA A 194 3.45 14.68 -10.64
N THR A 195 2.29 15.14 -11.04
CA THR A 195 1.98 15.48 -12.44
C THR A 195 1.18 16.78 -12.51
N LYS A 196 1.28 17.44 -13.65
CA LYS A 196 0.47 18.61 -13.95
C LYS A 196 -0.62 18.23 -14.93
N ILE A 197 -1.86 18.44 -14.55
CA ILE A 197 -3.02 18.18 -15.40
C ILE A 197 -3.48 19.53 -15.98
N GLU A 198 -3.35 19.69 -17.29
CA GLU A 198 -3.69 20.94 -17.96
C GLU A 198 -5.17 21.34 -17.76
N GLY A 199 -5.41 22.62 -17.48
CA GLY A 199 -6.75 23.17 -17.27
C GLY A 199 -7.48 22.65 -16.03
N ARG A 200 -6.75 22.05 -15.07
CA ARG A 200 -7.29 21.53 -13.80
C ARG A 200 -6.53 22.11 -12.62
N ASN A 201 -7.25 22.60 -11.64
CA ASN A 201 -6.74 23.07 -10.35
C ASN A 201 -7.37 22.24 -9.23
#